data_8b0db382f61040a15ff5939b49cf92c6
#
_entry.id   8b0db382f61040a15ff5939b49cf92c6
#
_cell.length_a   1.000
_cell.length_b   1.000
_cell.length_c   1.000
_cell.angle_alpha   90.00
_cell.angle_beta   90.00
_cell.angle_gamma   90.00
#
_symmetry.space_group_name_H-M   'P 1'
#
loop_
_entity.id
_entity.type
_entity.pdbx_description
1 polymer ?
#
loop_
_entity_poly.entity_id
_entity_poly.type
_entity_poly.pdbx_seq_one_letter_code
_entity_poly.pdbx_strand_id
1 'polypeptide(L)'
;MNKVLKNSWALFLGMGFLMMAYGYQGSLLGVRAVQEQFSLTATGFMMSGYFVGYFIGAMTIPNLISRVGHIRVFAAFASLASLVILVHSVFVNPYVWFILRVLTGVSMVCIYTVAESWLNDRSSNKNRGSVLSIYMVILYGTMGIGMFLLNFSSPENYEPFILVSIITSLALIPILLTKKKPPTFKKIKGMPLKELYQTSPFGMVSALFYGTIQSALFTLLAVYAAQMNFSIFQISLVTFLLAISGAISQFPIGKLSDMFDRRKVIVIATFGASLFALFAIISSGQMYLPGELATSKTWFFIFLILFSCCSLPMFSLICAHTNDYIPKEKFVAAGAGIQFTFGLGAMSGPFLCSIFMNIVGSNGFFVFLLFFHALIGIFGIYRMRVRQSVDNPDSQFVAMPSTITPAGIELNPTTEPIEEPKKPEEIPPATNL
;
A
#
# COMPACT_ATOMS: atom_id res chain seq x y z
N MET A 1 -21.13 -14.73 -3.34
CA MET A 1 -20.71 -13.40 -3.72
C MET A 1 -21.76 -12.33 -3.38
N ASN A 2 -22.98 -12.38 -3.94
CA ASN A 2 -24.04 -11.37 -3.68
C ASN A 2 -24.40 -11.15 -2.22
N LYS A 3 -24.34 -12.17 -1.36
CA LYS A 3 -24.65 -12.05 0.08
C LYS A 3 -23.56 -11.28 0.85
N VAL A 4 -22.29 -11.44 0.47
CA VAL A 4 -21.16 -10.71 1.10
C VAL A 4 -21.19 -9.24 0.69
N LEU A 5 -21.36 -8.95 -0.61
CA LEU A 5 -21.53 -7.59 -1.12
C LEU A 5 -22.70 -6.88 -0.44
N LYS A 6 -23.87 -7.52 -0.38
CA LYS A 6 -25.05 -6.99 0.32
C LYS A 6 -24.79 -6.74 1.82
N ASN A 7 -23.97 -7.57 2.43
CA ASN A 7 -23.68 -7.48 3.86
C ASN A 7 -22.56 -6.49 4.21
N SER A 8 -21.68 -6.16 3.26
CA SER A 8 -20.50 -5.31 3.49
C SER A 8 -20.48 -4.04 2.61
N TRP A 9 -21.60 -3.73 1.92
CA TRP A 9 -21.68 -2.60 0.99
C TRP A 9 -21.27 -1.26 1.62
N ALA A 10 -21.72 -1.01 2.85
CA ALA A 10 -21.42 0.23 3.57
C ALA A 10 -19.91 0.38 3.84
N LEU A 11 -19.26 -0.74 4.17
CA LEU A 11 -17.81 -0.77 4.37
C LEU A 11 -17.06 -0.55 3.05
N PHE A 12 -17.45 -1.24 1.99
CA PHE A 12 -16.84 -1.08 0.67
C PHE A 12 -17.03 0.35 0.12
N LEU A 13 -18.21 0.93 0.30
CA LEU A 13 -18.47 2.31 -0.11
C LEU A 13 -17.65 3.31 0.71
N GLY A 14 -17.61 3.15 2.03
CA GLY A 14 -16.79 3.98 2.91
C GLY A 14 -15.30 3.88 2.58
N MET A 15 -14.78 2.68 2.37
CA MET A 15 -13.39 2.48 1.94
C MET A 15 -13.13 3.08 0.56
N GLY A 16 -14.09 3.00 -0.36
CA GLY A 16 -13.99 3.63 -1.68
C GLY A 16 -13.83 5.14 -1.58
N PHE A 17 -14.64 5.83 -0.77
CA PHE A 17 -14.47 7.27 -0.55
C PHE A 17 -13.13 7.60 0.12
N LEU A 18 -12.71 6.83 1.11
CA LEU A 18 -11.41 7.05 1.77
C LEU A 18 -10.24 6.88 0.81
N MET A 19 -10.27 5.86 -0.06
CA MET A 19 -9.22 5.65 -1.04
C MET A 19 -9.22 6.72 -2.14
N MET A 20 -10.39 7.19 -2.53
CA MET A 20 -10.53 8.33 -3.44
C MET A 20 -9.91 9.60 -2.82
N ALA A 21 -10.23 9.90 -1.56
CA ALA A 21 -9.62 11.00 -0.83
C ALA A 21 -8.10 10.84 -0.69
N TYR A 22 -7.62 9.63 -0.40
CA TYR A 22 -6.20 9.31 -0.26
C TYR A 22 -5.42 9.51 -1.57
N GLY A 23 -5.95 9.01 -2.70
CA GLY A 23 -5.35 9.20 -4.02
C GLY A 23 -5.29 10.67 -4.41
N TYR A 24 -6.35 11.43 -4.15
CA TYR A 24 -6.38 12.88 -4.37
C TYR A 24 -5.35 13.61 -3.50
N GLN A 25 -5.36 13.35 -2.18
CA GLN A 25 -4.42 13.97 -1.24
C GLN A 25 -2.95 13.71 -1.60
N GLY A 26 -2.61 12.48 -2.00
CA GLY A 26 -1.24 12.14 -2.36
C GLY A 26 -0.69 12.98 -3.52
N SER A 27 -1.47 13.09 -4.60
CA SER A 27 -1.12 13.92 -5.76
C SER A 27 -1.13 15.41 -5.42
N LEU A 28 -2.15 15.88 -4.68
CA LEU A 28 -2.30 17.29 -4.29
C LEU A 28 -1.10 17.80 -3.48
N LEU A 29 -0.72 17.09 -2.42
CA LEU A 29 0.38 17.52 -1.55
C LEU A 29 1.71 17.50 -2.28
N GLY A 30 1.94 16.54 -3.21
CA GLY A 30 3.13 16.50 -4.04
C GLY A 30 3.25 17.69 -4.97
N VAL A 31 2.17 18.01 -5.69
CA VAL A 31 2.14 19.16 -6.62
C VAL A 31 2.24 20.48 -5.84
N ARG A 32 1.48 20.63 -4.75
CA ARG A 32 1.49 21.83 -3.92
C ARG A 32 2.89 22.09 -3.32
N ALA A 33 3.61 21.07 -2.87
CA ALA A 33 4.97 21.24 -2.34
C ALA A 33 5.94 21.82 -3.39
N VAL A 34 5.79 21.44 -4.67
CA VAL A 34 6.57 22.01 -5.75
C VAL A 34 6.19 23.48 -6.02
N GLN A 35 4.90 23.81 -6.02
CA GLN A 35 4.39 25.16 -6.19
C GLN A 35 4.82 26.10 -5.06
N GLU A 36 4.84 25.62 -3.82
CA GLU A 36 5.32 26.33 -2.64
C GLU A 36 6.86 26.37 -2.55
N GLN A 37 7.56 25.87 -3.58
CA GLN A 37 9.03 25.86 -3.68
C GLN A 37 9.70 25.18 -2.46
N PHE A 38 9.08 24.19 -1.87
CA PHE A 38 9.74 23.39 -0.83
C PHE A 38 10.98 22.71 -1.40
N SER A 39 12.08 22.72 -0.65
CA SER A 39 13.26 21.97 -1.07
C SER A 39 12.92 20.48 -1.20
N LEU A 40 13.59 19.77 -2.09
CA LEU A 40 13.37 18.32 -2.29
C LEU A 40 13.52 17.55 -0.99
N THR A 41 14.55 17.86 -0.19
CA THR A 41 14.77 17.22 1.11
C THR A 41 13.63 17.48 2.08
N ALA A 42 13.11 18.72 2.15
CA ALA A 42 11.96 19.04 2.99
C ALA A 42 10.69 18.32 2.50
N THR A 43 10.50 18.21 1.19
CA THR A 43 9.41 17.46 0.58
C THR A 43 9.49 15.96 0.91
N GLY A 44 10.67 15.35 0.75
CA GLY A 44 10.89 13.95 1.12
C GLY A 44 10.69 13.70 2.62
N PHE A 45 11.17 14.61 3.46
CA PHE A 45 10.97 14.56 4.92
C PHE A 45 9.49 14.60 5.28
N MET A 46 8.74 15.58 4.80
CA MET A 46 7.32 15.69 5.10
C MET A 46 6.52 14.48 4.60
N MET A 47 6.84 13.95 3.41
CA MET A 47 6.18 12.78 2.86
C MET A 47 6.44 11.51 3.68
N SER A 48 7.63 11.36 4.28
CA SER A 48 7.97 10.26 5.19
C SER A 48 7.08 10.23 6.43
N GLY A 49 6.56 11.38 6.87
CA GLY A 49 5.67 11.50 8.02
C GLY A 49 4.48 10.55 7.97
N TYR A 50 3.88 10.33 6.78
CA TYR A 50 2.79 9.37 6.62
C TYR A 50 3.18 7.95 7.06
N PHE A 51 4.33 7.46 6.64
CA PHE A 51 4.77 6.11 6.97
C PHE A 51 5.24 5.99 8.42
N VAL A 52 5.81 7.06 8.99
CA VAL A 52 6.09 7.13 10.43
C VAL A 52 4.79 7.00 11.23
N GLY A 53 3.76 7.75 10.85
CA GLY A 53 2.44 7.67 11.47
C GLY A 53 1.78 6.31 11.28
N TYR A 54 1.85 5.75 10.08
CA TYR A 54 1.33 4.42 9.78
C TYR A 54 2.00 3.35 10.65
N PHE A 55 3.32 3.41 10.80
CA PHE A 55 4.09 2.49 11.63
C PHE A 55 3.72 2.60 13.12
N ILE A 56 3.67 3.82 13.68
CA ILE A 56 3.24 4.07 15.06
C ILE A 56 1.82 3.58 15.29
N GLY A 57 0.92 3.89 14.37
CA GLY A 57 -0.47 3.46 14.43
C GLY A 57 -0.62 1.94 14.38
N ALA A 58 0.12 1.24 13.53
CA ALA A 58 0.11 -0.23 13.47
C ALA A 58 0.43 -0.89 14.82
N MET A 59 1.26 -0.25 15.63
CA MET A 59 1.62 -0.75 16.98
C MET A 59 0.59 -0.38 18.05
N THR A 60 -0.10 0.74 17.93
CA THR A 60 -0.94 1.32 19.00
C THR A 60 -2.44 1.07 18.80
N ILE A 61 -2.93 1.10 17.56
CA ILE A 61 -4.34 1.00 17.20
C ILE A 61 -4.99 -0.32 17.63
N PRO A 62 -4.35 -1.51 17.54
CA PRO A 62 -4.92 -2.75 18.03
C PRO A 62 -5.36 -2.69 19.50
N ASN A 63 -4.59 -1.99 20.34
CA ASN A 63 -4.95 -1.79 21.75
C ASN A 63 -6.13 -0.82 21.90
N LEU A 64 -6.20 0.20 21.07
CA LEU A 64 -7.27 1.18 21.12
C LEU A 64 -8.59 0.56 20.66
N ILE A 65 -8.60 -0.21 19.57
CA ILE A 65 -9.79 -0.91 19.07
C ILE A 65 -10.34 -1.86 20.13
N SER A 66 -9.46 -2.62 20.80
CA SER A 66 -9.89 -3.56 21.85
C SER A 66 -10.56 -2.89 23.06
N ARG A 67 -10.22 -1.62 23.35
CA ARG A 67 -10.77 -0.85 24.48
C ARG A 67 -12.02 -0.05 24.12
N VAL A 68 -12.02 0.60 22.96
CA VAL A 68 -13.04 1.60 22.56
C VAL A 68 -14.05 1.02 21.57
N GLY A 69 -13.65 0.01 20.80
CA GLY A 69 -14.48 -0.65 19.78
C GLY A 69 -14.30 -0.03 18.38
N HIS A 70 -14.59 -0.84 17.35
CA HIS A 70 -14.32 -0.58 15.95
C HIS A 70 -14.99 0.71 15.42
N ILE A 71 -16.30 0.89 15.66
CA ILE A 71 -17.06 2.02 15.07
C ILE A 71 -16.59 3.36 15.60
N ARG A 72 -16.38 3.46 16.92
CA ARG A 72 -15.95 4.72 17.54
C ARG A 72 -14.54 5.09 17.11
N VAL A 73 -13.65 4.11 17.06
CA VAL A 73 -12.26 4.31 16.62
C VAL A 73 -12.23 4.71 15.14
N PHE A 74 -12.99 4.03 14.28
CA PHE A 74 -13.14 4.42 12.87
C PHE A 74 -13.61 5.87 12.71
N ALA A 75 -14.70 6.24 13.39
CA ALA A 75 -15.27 7.57 13.32
C ALA A 75 -14.27 8.67 13.78
N ALA A 76 -13.59 8.43 14.90
CA ALA A 76 -12.62 9.38 15.43
C ALA A 76 -11.46 9.63 14.45
N PHE A 77 -10.88 8.56 13.88
CA PHE A 77 -9.73 8.69 13.00
C PHE A 77 -10.08 9.15 11.58
N ALA A 78 -11.25 8.82 11.07
CA ALA A 78 -11.71 9.40 9.81
C ALA A 78 -12.05 10.90 9.96
N SER A 79 -12.63 11.31 11.09
CA SER A 79 -12.80 12.73 11.41
C SER A 79 -11.45 13.45 11.57
N LEU A 80 -10.48 12.81 12.23
CA LEU A 80 -9.13 13.36 12.35
C LEU A 80 -8.48 13.53 10.97
N ALA A 81 -8.57 12.54 10.08
CA ALA A 81 -8.04 12.64 8.72
C ALA A 81 -8.68 13.78 7.93
N SER A 82 -10.00 13.99 8.08
CA SER A 82 -10.73 15.10 7.46
C SER A 82 -10.30 16.47 7.99
N LEU A 83 -10.05 16.59 9.30
CA LEU A 83 -9.54 17.84 9.90
C LEU A 83 -8.10 18.14 9.47
N VAL A 84 -7.25 17.13 9.52
CA VAL A 84 -5.82 17.26 9.22
C VAL A 84 -5.59 17.79 7.81
N ILE A 85 -6.36 17.36 6.81
CA ILE A 85 -6.17 17.86 5.44
C ILE A 85 -6.54 19.34 5.31
N LEU A 86 -7.53 19.83 6.04
CA LEU A 86 -7.86 21.27 6.07
C LEU A 86 -6.72 22.08 6.69
N VAL A 87 -6.09 21.56 7.74
CA VAL A 87 -4.98 22.25 8.41
C VAL A 87 -3.76 22.39 7.49
N HIS A 88 -3.55 21.46 6.52
CA HIS A 88 -2.51 21.62 5.50
C HIS A 88 -2.70 22.87 4.65
N SER A 89 -3.94 23.28 4.35
CA SER A 89 -4.20 24.49 3.55
C SER A 89 -3.94 25.79 4.32
N VAL A 90 -4.03 25.74 5.65
CA VAL A 90 -3.85 26.92 6.52
C VAL A 90 -2.38 27.14 6.87
N PHE A 91 -1.67 26.08 7.19
CA PHE A 91 -0.27 26.15 7.62
C PHE A 91 0.66 25.54 6.55
N VAL A 92 1.08 26.36 5.60
CA VAL A 92 1.95 25.96 4.51
C VAL A 92 3.41 25.98 4.98
N ASN A 93 3.82 24.89 5.65
CA ASN A 93 5.17 24.71 6.18
C ASN A 93 5.55 23.22 6.18
N PRO A 94 6.70 22.81 5.66
CA PRO A 94 7.06 21.39 5.53
C PRO A 94 7.17 20.65 6.87
N TYR A 95 7.56 21.32 7.96
CA TYR A 95 7.65 20.70 9.29
C TYR A 95 6.26 20.50 9.90
N VAL A 96 5.35 21.47 9.74
CA VAL A 96 3.95 21.30 10.12
C VAL A 96 3.32 20.19 9.29
N TRP A 97 3.55 20.17 7.99
CA TRP A 97 3.05 19.13 7.10
C TRP A 97 3.59 17.73 7.47
N PHE A 98 4.84 17.61 7.94
CA PHE A 98 5.33 16.35 8.48
C PHE A 98 4.45 15.84 9.64
N ILE A 99 4.15 16.67 10.62
CA ILE A 99 3.29 16.30 11.77
C ILE A 99 1.90 15.91 11.28
N LEU A 100 1.31 16.70 10.38
CA LEU A 100 0.00 16.41 9.80
C LEU A 100 0.00 15.09 9.01
N ARG A 101 1.07 14.79 8.29
CA ARG A 101 1.25 13.51 7.61
C ARG A 101 1.37 12.34 8.59
N VAL A 102 2.04 12.52 9.73
CA VAL A 102 2.05 11.51 10.82
C VAL A 102 0.63 11.24 11.29
N LEU A 103 -0.16 12.26 11.57
CA LEU A 103 -1.57 12.10 11.99
C LEU A 103 -2.41 11.41 10.90
N THR A 104 -2.19 11.76 9.63
CA THR A 104 -2.84 11.07 8.50
C THR A 104 -2.47 9.59 8.47
N GLY A 105 -1.19 9.24 8.64
CA GLY A 105 -0.70 7.85 8.63
C GLY A 105 -1.32 7.02 9.76
N VAL A 106 -1.36 7.56 10.98
CA VAL A 106 -2.06 6.92 12.12
C VAL A 106 -3.53 6.71 11.81
N SER A 107 -4.19 7.71 11.21
CA SER A 107 -5.61 7.63 10.85
C SER A 107 -5.86 6.54 9.81
N MET A 108 -5.04 6.46 8.78
CA MET A 108 -5.23 5.50 7.70
C MET A 108 -5.02 4.06 8.15
N VAL A 109 -3.97 3.75 8.93
CA VAL A 109 -3.78 2.39 9.45
C VAL A 109 -4.90 1.97 10.41
N CYS A 110 -5.45 2.91 11.17
CA CYS A 110 -6.62 2.67 11.99
C CYS A 110 -7.83 2.25 11.15
N ILE A 111 -8.11 3.01 10.11
CA ILE A 111 -9.22 2.78 9.19
C ILE A 111 -9.06 1.43 8.48
N TYR A 112 -7.87 1.11 7.97
CA TYR A 112 -7.58 -0.19 7.37
C TYR A 112 -7.80 -1.33 8.36
N THR A 113 -7.26 -1.23 9.57
CA THR A 113 -7.39 -2.27 10.59
C THR A 113 -8.85 -2.56 10.93
N VAL A 114 -9.67 -1.51 11.08
CA VAL A 114 -11.11 -1.65 11.33
C VAL A 114 -11.83 -2.29 10.14
N ALA A 115 -11.57 -1.82 8.94
CA ALA A 115 -12.23 -2.30 7.73
C ALA A 115 -11.90 -3.77 7.46
N GLU A 116 -10.62 -4.13 7.54
CA GLU A 116 -10.14 -5.49 7.30
C GLU A 116 -10.59 -6.46 8.37
N SER A 117 -10.61 -6.05 9.64
CA SER A 117 -11.18 -6.83 10.73
C SER A 117 -12.67 -7.15 10.48
N TRP A 118 -13.43 -6.18 9.98
CA TRP A 118 -14.84 -6.39 9.64
C TRP A 118 -15.06 -7.26 8.41
N LEU A 119 -14.21 -7.12 7.39
CA LEU A 119 -14.26 -8.00 6.22
C LEU A 119 -13.92 -9.43 6.61
N ASN A 120 -12.95 -9.63 7.49
CA ASN A 120 -12.54 -10.93 7.97
C ASN A 120 -13.67 -11.62 8.74
N ASP A 121 -14.29 -10.94 9.72
CA ASP A 121 -15.43 -11.47 10.52
C ASP A 121 -16.63 -11.89 9.65
N ARG A 122 -16.84 -11.24 8.50
CA ARG A 122 -17.95 -11.53 7.59
C ARG A 122 -17.61 -12.51 6.47
N SER A 123 -16.37 -12.92 6.40
CA SER A 123 -15.87 -13.86 5.42
C SER A 123 -15.92 -15.28 5.95
N SER A 124 -16.19 -16.23 5.06
CA SER A 124 -16.01 -17.66 5.30
C SER A 124 -14.80 -18.16 4.52
N ASN A 125 -14.26 -19.30 4.89
CA ASN A 125 -13.14 -19.94 4.18
C ASN A 125 -13.40 -20.10 2.67
N LYS A 126 -14.68 -20.23 2.25
CA LYS A 126 -15.07 -20.38 0.84
C LYS A 126 -15.04 -19.05 0.04
N ASN A 127 -15.15 -17.91 0.69
CA ASN A 127 -15.33 -16.63 0.00
C ASN A 127 -14.30 -15.54 0.32
N ARG A 128 -13.40 -15.75 1.31
CA ARG A 128 -12.43 -14.75 1.74
C ARG A 128 -11.49 -14.28 0.61
N GLY A 129 -11.07 -15.17 -0.30
CA GLY A 129 -10.30 -14.79 -1.48
C GLY A 129 -11.06 -13.84 -2.43
N SER A 130 -12.36 -14.11 -2.65
CA SER A 130 -13.21 -13.20 -3.45
C SER A 130 -13.43 -11.86 -2.76
N VAL A 131 -13.57 -11.86 -1.44
CA VAL A 131 -13.70 -10.63 -0.63
C VAL A 131 -12.44 -9.79 -0.75
N LEU A 132 -11.26 -10.41 -0.61
CA LEU A 132 -9.98 -9.74 -0.76
C LEU A 132 -9.80 -9.16 -2.18
N SER A 133 -10.17 -9.91 -3.22
CA SER A 133 -10.10 -9.43 -4.61
C SER A 133 -11.00 -8.20 -4.85
N ILE A 134 -12.24 -8.22 -4.35
CA ILE A 134 -13.16 -7.08 -4.44
C ILE A 134 -12.59 -5.87 -3.67
N TYR A 135 -12.05 -6.12 -2.47
CA TYR A 135 -11.43 -5.10 -1.65
C TYR A 135 -10.28 -4.43 -2.39
N MET A 136 -9.40 -5.20 -3.02
CA MET A 136 -8.30 -4.66 -3.83
C MET A 136 -8.78 -3.81 -5.02
N VAL A 137 -9.80 -4.28 -5.75
CA VAL A 137 -10.39 -3.53 -6.87
C VAL A 137 -10.94 -2.18 -6.39
N ILE A 138 -11.62 -2.17 -5.23
CA ILE A 138 -12.12 -0.93 -4.64
C ILE A 138 -10.96 -0.03 -4.23
N LEU A 139 -9.95 -0.55 -3.51
CA LEU A 139 -8.81 0.26 -3.05
C LEU A 139 -8.09 0.94 -4.22
N TYR A 140 -7.62 0.17 -5.20
CA TYR A 140 -6.84 0.72 -6.32
C TYR A 140 -7.70 1.49 -7.32
N GLY A 141 -8.92 1.03 -7.60
CA GLY A 141 -9.82 1.68 -8.55
C GLY A 141 -10.27 3.06 -8.06
N THR A 142 -10.73 3.17 -6.81
CA THR A 142 -11.17 4.46 -6.26
C THR A 142 -10.00 5.39 -5.95
N MET A 143 -8.83 4.86 -5.54
CA MET A 143 -7.60 5.63 -5.43
C MET A 143 -7.22 6.26 -6.78
N GLY A 144 -7.28 5.49 -7.86
CA GLY A 144 -7.03 5.99 -9.21
C GLY A 144 -8.01 7.10 -9.62
N ILE A 145 -9.32 6.93 -9.35
CA ILE A 145 -10.31 7.99 -9.58
C ILE A 145 -9.93 9.24 -8.78
N GLY A 146 -9.53 9.09 -7.52
CA GLY A 146 -9.09 10.19 -6.66
C GLY A 146 -7.94 11.01 -7.25
N MET A 147 -6.99 10.36 -7.91
CA MET A 147 -5.86 11.04 -8.55
C MET A 147 -6.32 11.99 -9.67
N PHE A 148 -7.38 11.66 -10.41
CA PHE A 148 -7.97 12.53 -11.43
C PHE A 148 -8.75 13.71 -10.87
N LEU A 149 -9.20 13.67 -9.62
CA LEU A 149 -9.88 14.80 -9.00
C LEU A 149 -8.99 16.05 -8.90
N LEU A 150 -7.67 15.90 -9.01
CA LEU A 150 -6.74 17.03 -9.08
C LEU A 150 -7.01 17.96 -10.27
N ASN A 151 -7.73 17.50 -11.30
CA ASN A 151 -8.07 18.32 -12.49
C ASN A 151 -9.29 19.23 -12.29
N PHE A 152 -10.04 19.07 -11.20
CA PHE A 152 -11.27 19.85 -10.98
C PHE A 152 -11.05 21.21 -10.30
N SER A 153 -9.87 21.42 -9.70
CA SER A 153 -9.54 22.69 -9.03
C SER A 153 -8.04 22.92 -9.05
N SER A 154 -7.62 24.19 -8.99
CA SER A 154 -6.19 24.52 -8.96
C SER A 154 -5.55 24.08 -7.65
N PRO A 155 -4.42 23.34 -7.68
CA PRO A 155 -3.71 22.96 -6.46
C PRO A 155 -3.17 24.14 -5.64
N GLU A 156 -3.11 25.34 -6.22
CA GLU A 156 -2.69 26.57 -5.53
C GLU A 156 -3.71 27.08 -4.52
N ASN A 157 -4.95 26.71 -4.71
CA ASN A 157 -6.07 27.17 -3.93
C ASN A 157 -6.37 26.24 -2.74
N TYR A 158 -7.35 26.62 -1.92
CA TYR A 158 -7.80 25.84 -0.77
C TYR A 158 -8.91 24.84 -1.12
N GLU A 159 -9.60 25.00 -2.25
CA GLU A 159 -10.73 24.16 -2.65
C GLU A 159 -10.36 22.66 -2.76
N PRO A 160 -9.19 22.26 -3.31
CA PRO A 160 -8.79 20.85 -3.33
C PRO A 160 -8.73 20.22 -1.94
N PHE A 161 -8.25 20.96 -0.95
CA PHE A 161 -8.16 20.49 0.44
C PHE A 161 -9.55 20.30 1.06
N ILE A 162 -10.49 21.21 0.75
CA ILE A 162 -11.90 21.09 1.16
C ILE A 162 -12.54 19.86 0.51
N LEU A 163 -12.32 19.62 -0.79
CA LEU A 163 -12.87 18.46 -1.48
C LEU A 163 -12.36 17.13 -0.88
N VAL A 164 -11.06 17.02 -0.58
CA VAL A 164 -10.51 15.84 0.11
C VAL A 164 -11.18 15.64 1.47
N SER A 165 -11.38 16.71 2.24
CA SER A 165 -12.05 16.66 3.54
C SER A 165 -13.51 16.21 3.41
N ILE A 166 -14.26 16.75 2.44
CA ILE A 166 -15.65 16.36 2.17
C ILE A 166 -15.72 14.87 1.82
N ILE A 167 -14.88 14.38 0.89
CA ILE A 167 -14.88 12.98 0.46
C ILE A 167 -14.53 12.07 1.65
N THR A 168 -13.55 12.47 2.48
CA THR A 168 -13.18 11.73 3.69
C THR A 168 -14.34 11.68 4.69
N SER A 169 -15.08 12.76 4.86
CA SER A 169 -16.25 12.84 5.75
C SER A 169 -17.44 12.02 5.22
N LEU A 170 -17.65 12.00 3.90
CA LEU A 170 -18.68 11.17 3.27
C LEU A 170 -18.45 9.67 3.53
N ALA A 171 -17.22 9.24 3.69
CA ALA A 171 -16.89 7.86 4.01
C ALA A 171 -17.47 7.38 5.36
N LEU A 172 -17.67 8.29 6.31
CA LEU A 172 -18.23 7.99 7.63
C LEU A 172 -19.71 7.58 7.56
N ILE A 173 -20.48 8.21 6.68
CA ILE A 173 -21.94 8.11 6.64
C ILE A 173 -22.40 6.66 6.50
N PRO A 174 -21.99 5.87 5.49
CA PRO A 174 -22.48 4.51 5.31
C PRO A 174 -22.10 3.58 6.46
N ILE A 175 -20.93 3.81 7.07
CA ILE A 175 -20.42 2.96 8.15
C ILE A 175 -21.17 3.24 9.47
N LEU A 176 -21.40 4.52 9.80
CA LEU A 176 -22.12 4.92 11.02
C LEU A 176 -23.61 4.56 10.98
N LEU A 177 -24.22 4.55 9.79
CA LEU A 177 -25.62 4.15 9.61
C LEU A 177 -25.83 2.63 9.60
N THR A 178 -24.77 1.82 9.63
CA THR A 178 -24.92 0.37 9.64
C THR A 178 -25.41 -0.13 11.01
N LYS A 179 -26.49 -0.95 11.00
CA LYS A 179 -27.07 -1.54 12.22
C LYS A 179 -26.34 -2.80 12.70
N LYS A 180 -25.27 -3.23 12.02
CA LYS A 180 -24.58 -4.51 12.31
C LYS A 180 -23.61 -4.36 13.46
N LYS A 181 -23.58 -5.38 14.33
CA LYS A 181 -22.63 -5.45 15.44
C LYS A 181 -21.17 -5.50 14.93
N PRO A 182 -20.26 -4.75 15.57
CA PRO A 182 -18.84 -4.84 15.24
C PRO A 182 -18.28 -6.22 15.65
N PRO A 183 -17.23 -6.70 14.96
CA PRO A 183 -16.55 -7.94 15.31
C PRO A 183 -15.85 -7.86 16.67
N THR A 184 -15.55 -9.02 17.23
CA THR A 184 -14.61 -9.12 18.34
C THR A 184 -13.19 -8.99 17.79
N PHE A 185 -12.39 -8.10 18.37
CA PHE A 185 -11.01 -7.88 17.90
C PHE A 185 -10.06 -8.90 18.53
N LYS A 186 -9.42 -9.72 17.71
CA LYS A 186 -8.33 -10.61 18.14
C LYS A 186 -6.98 -9.94 17.80
N LYS A 187 -6.12 -9.81 18.80
CA LYS A 187 -4.74 -9.34 18.56
C LYS A 187 -3.94 -10.44 17.89
N ILE A 188 -3.40 -10.14 16.73
CA ILE A 188 -2.48 -11.02 16.02
C ILE A 188 -1.06 -10.70 16.50
N LYS A 189 -0.38 -11.73 16.99
CA LYS A 189 1.03 -11.63 17.38
C LYS A 189 1.90 -11.94 16.16
N GLY A 190 2.68 -10.96 15.70
CA GLY A 190 3.64 -11.15 14.62
C GLY A 190 4.78 -12.11 15.01
N MET A 191 5.38 -12.75 13.99
CA MET A 191 6.59 -13.56 14.17
C MET A 191 7.76 -12.67 14.60
N PRO A 192 8.57 -13.07 15.60
CA PRO A 192 9.76 -12.32 16.00
C PRO A 192 10.72 -12.11 14.82
N LEU A 193 11.26 -10.89 14.66
CA LEU A 193 12.11 -10.54 13.51
C LEU A 193 13.33 -11.46 13.38
N LYS A 194 13.91 -11.91 14.49
CA LYS A 194 15.03 -12.86 14.48
C LYS A 194 14.62 -14.20 13.87
N GLU A 195 13.47 -14.73 14.26
CA GLU A 195 12.93 -15.99 13.71
C GLU A 195 12.61 -15.82 12.22
N LEU A 196 11.97 -14.71 11.85
CA LEU A 196 11.66 -14.37 10.46
C LEU A 196 12.91 -14.29 9.58
N TYR A 197 13.96 -13.62 10.06
CA TYR A 197 15.24 -13.53 9.35
C TYR A 197 15.93 -14.90 9.20
N GLN A 198 15.91 -15.72 10.24
CA GLN A 198 16.48 -17.08 10.17
C GLN A 198 15.72 -17.97 9.19
N THR A 199 14.41 -17.80 9.10
CA THR A 199 13.53 -18.60 8.25
C THR A 199 13.56 -18.16 6.80
N SER A 200 13.34 -16.86 6.54
CA SER A 200 13.28 -16.26 5.20
C SER A 200 14.11 -14.97 5.11
N PRO A 201 15.45 -15.04 5.11
CA PRO A 201 16.30 -13.85 4.99
C PRO A 201 16.01 -13.06 3.73
N PHE A 202 15.75 -13.72 2.59
CA PHE A 202 15.44 -13.08 1.33
C PHE A 202 14.10 -12.32 1.41
N GLY A 203 13.07 -12.95 1.99
CA GLY A 203 11.78 -12.30 2.20
C GLY A 203 11.90 -11.05 3.06
N MET A 204 12.60 -11.13 4.20
CA MET A 204 12.74 -10.02 5.13
C MET A 204 13.54 -8.84 4.54
N VAL A 205 14.69 -9.09 3.93
CA VAL A 205 15.52 -8.03 3.32
C VAL A 205 14.80 -7.40 2.12
N SER A 206 14.13 -8.23 1.29
CA SER A 206 13.33 -7.73 0.18
C SER A 206 12.16 -6.86 0.67
N ALA A 207 11.50 -7.22 1.77
CA ALA A 207 10.43 -6.42 2.38
C ALA A 207 10.94 -5.05 2.83
N LEU A 208 12.12 -4.97 3.45
CA LEU A 208 12.74 -3.72 3.86
C LEU A 208 12.99 -2.80 2.67
N PHE A 209 13.73 -3.29 1.67
CA PHE A 209 14.05 -2.49 0.48
C PHE A 209 12.81 -2.16 -0.35
N TYR A 210 11.86 -3.09 -0.45
CA TYR A 210 10.63 -2.82 -1.18
C TYR A 210 9.74 -1.78 -0.48
N GLY A 211 9.70 -1.77 0.86
CA GLY A 211 9.08 -0.69 1.63
C GLY A 211 9.68 0.68 1.30
N THR A 212 11.02 0.74 1.24
CA THR A 212 11.76 1.94 0.85
C THR A 212 11.41 2.40 -0.57
N ILE A 213 11.32 1.47 -1.53
CA ILE A 213 10.93 1.74 -2.92
C ILE A 213 9.50 2.25 -3.01
N GLN A 214 8.56 1.49 -2.46
CA GLN A 214 7.14 1.73 -2.68
C GLN A 214 6.66 3.01 -2.02
N SER A 215 7.18 3.33 -0.85
CA SER A 215 6.85 4.58 -0.15
C SER A 215 7.29 5.81 -0.96
N ALA A 216 8.51 5.80 -1.50
CA ALA A 216 8.99 6.86 -2.37
C ALA A 216 8.18 6.93 -3.68
N LEU A 217 7.87 5.78 -4.27
CA LEU A 217 7.12 5.68 -5.52
C LEU A 217 5.74 6.35 -5.43
N PHE A 218 4.97 6.03 -4.40
CA PHE A 218 3.61 6.58 -4.25
C PHE A 218 3.58 8.02 -3.74
N THR A 219 4.64 8.52 -3.12
CA THR A 219 4.64 9.88 -2.56
C THR A 219 5.37 10.89 -3.42
N LEU A 220 6.44 10.49 -4.12
CA LEU A 220 7.29 11.41 -4.87
C LEU A 220 7.09 11.35 -6.39
N LEU A 221 6.31 10.42 -6.94
CA LEU A 221 6.04 10.38 -8.38
C LEU A 221 5.33 11.65 -8.88
N ALA A 222 4.36 12.16 -8.12
CA ALA A 222 3.68 13.41 -8.45
C ALA A 222 4.63 14.61 -8.36
N VAL A 223 5.55 14.62 -7.38
CA VAL A 223 6.61 15.63 -7.24
C VAL A 223 7.56 15.58 -8.44
N TYR A 224 8.03 14.39 -8.80
CA TYR A 224 8.85 14.18 -9.99
C TYR A 224 8.16 14.71 -11.25
N ALA A 225 6.92 14.32 -11.50
CA ALA A 225 6.17 14.73 -12.68
C ALA A 225 5.93 16.26 -12.71
N ALA A 226 5.67 16.89 -11.55
CA ALA A 226 5.55 18.34 -11.44
C ALA A 226 6.87 19.05 -11.75
N GLN A 227 8.00 18.55 -11.25
CA GLN A 227 9.33 19.10 -11.59
C GLN A 227 9.70 18.92 -13.07
N MET A 228 9.17 17.88 -13.72
CA MET A 228 9.33 17.66 -15.16
C MET A 228 8.35 18.49 -16.01
N ASN A 229 7.67 19.47 -15.40
CA ASN A 229 6.68 20.34 -16.05
C ASN A 229 5.55 19.55 -16.76
N PHE A 230 5.10 18.45 -16.17
CA PHE A 230 3.93 17.76 -16.63
C PHE A 230 2.67 18.57 -16.28
N SER A 231 1.69 18.60 -17.18
CA SER A 231 0.40 19.20 -16.87
C SER A 231 -0.31 18.43 -15.73
N ILE A 232 -1.27 19.07 -15.06
CA ILE A 232 -2.06 18.44 -13.99
C ILE A 232 -2.69 17.13 -14.48
N PHE A 233 -3.24 17.12 -15.71
CA PHE A 233 -3.76 15.90 -16.32
C PHE A 233 -2.70 14.81 -16.48
N GLN A 234 -1.50 15.17 -16.95
CA GLN A 234 -0.40 14.22 -17.12
C GLN A 234 0.09 13.67 -15.77
N ILE A 235 0.12 14.50 -14.71
CA ILE A 235 0.46 14.06 -13.35
C ILE A 235 -0.57 13.04 -12.85
N SER A 236 -1.86 13.33 -13.03
CA SER A 236 -2.93 12.40 -12.69
C SER A 236 -2.85 11.10 -13.49
N LEU A 237 -2.54 11.19 -14.79
CA LEU A 237 -2.39 10.03 -15.66
C LEU A 237 -1.20 9.15 -15.26
N VAL A 238 -0.03 9.75 -14.96
CA VAL A 238 1.17 9.04 -14.51
C VAL A 238 0.89 8.24 -13.23
N THR A 239 0.29 8.88 -12.23
CA THR A 239 -0.02 8.24 -10.96
C THR A 239 -1.10 7.16 -11.08
N PHE A 240 -2.12 7.40 -11.92
CA PHE A 240 -3.15 6.42 -12.23
C PHE A 240 -2.59 5.20 -12.97
N LEU A 241 -1.83 5.41 -14.05
CA LEU A 241 -1.25 4.33 -14.83
C LEU A 241 -0.31 3.46 -13.99
N LEU A 242 0.47 4.06 -13.09
CA LEU A 242 1.26 3.32 -12.12
C LEU A 242 0.38 2.38 -11.30
N ALA A 243 -0.66 2.89 -10.67
CA ALA A 243 -1.51 2.11 -9.77
C ALA A 243 -2.26 0.99 -10.50
N ILE A 244 -2.88 1.28 -11.65
CA ILE A 244 -3.72 0.33 -12.35
C ILE A 244 -2.93 -0.76 -13.07
N SER A 245 -1.81 -0.42 -13.71
CA SER A 245 -0.96 -1.41 -14.38
C SER A 245 -0.34 -2.39 -13.39
N GLY A 246 0.09 -1.88 -12.23
CA GLY A 246 0.58 -2.73 -11.15
C GLY A 246 -0.51 -3.63 -10.54
N ALA A 247 -1.73 -3.14 -10.38
CA ALA A 247 -2.84 -3.95 -9.90
C ALA A 247 -3.19 -5.08 -10.88
N ILE A 248 -3.23 -4.78 -12.17
CA ILE A 248 -3.52 -5.78 -13.22
C ILE A 248 -2.40 -6.82 -13.30
N SER A 249 -1.15 -6.41 -13.22
CA SER A 249 0.02 -7.29 -13.37
C SER A 249 0.17 -8.31 -12.23
N GLN A 250 -0.48 -8.10 -11.09
CA GLN A 250 -0.43 -9.07 -9.99
C GLN A 250 -0.94 -10.46 -10.39
N PHE A 251 -1.95 -10.53 -11.25
CA PHE A 251 -2.51 -11.83 -11.69
C PHE A 251 -1.53 -12.65 -12.56
N PRO A 252 -1.00 -12.11 -13.68
CA PRO A 252 -0.07 -12.89 -14.51
C PRO A 252 1.24 -13.17 -13.79
N ILE A 253 1.80 -12.24 -13.04
CA ILE A 253 3.05 -12.44 -12.30
C ILE A 253 2.84 -13.42 -11.15
N GLY A 254 1.70 -13.37 -10.48
CA GLY A 254 1.33 -14.35 -9.46
C GLY A 254 1.27 -15.76 -10.02
N LYS A 255 0.59 -15.95 -11.17
CA LYS A 255 0.55 -17.25 -11.85
C LYS A 255 1.94 -17.75 -12.24
N LEU A 256 2.79 -16.89 -12.76
CA LEU A 256 4.19 -17.25 -13.06
C LEU A 256 4.95 -17.67 -11.80
N SER A 257 4.71 -17.02 -10.66
CA SER A 257 5.38 -17.37 -9.40
C SER A 257 4.94 -18.70 -8.82
N ASP A 258 3.75 -19.18 -9.16
CA ASP A 258 3.26 -20.50 -8.75
C ASP A 258 3.72 -21.62 -9.72
N MET A 259 4.14 -21.27 -10.96
CA MET A 259 4.61 -22.22 -11.96
C MET A 259 6.14 -22.40 -11.94
N PHE A 260 6.89 -21.41 -11.47
CA PHE A 260 8.35 -21.40 -11.47
C PHE A 260 8.90 -21.14 -10.07
N ASP A 261 10.21 -21.40 -9.87
CA ASP A 261 10.90 -21.00 -8.65
C ASP A 261 10.66 -19.50 -8.36
N ARG A 262 9.90 -19.22 -7.31
CA ARG A 262 9.44 -17.89 -6.94
C ARG A 262 10.58 -16.90 -6.78
N ARG A 263 11.74 -17.34 -6.34
CA ARG A 263 12.96 -16.50 -6.23
C ARG A 263 13.44 -16.03 -7.59
N LYS A 264 13.37 -16.87 -8.62
CA LYS A 264 13.71 -16.49 -10.01
C LYS A 264 12.74 -15.43 -10.52
N VAL A 265 11.43 -15.61 -10.24
CA VAL A 265 10.41 -14.62 -10.64
C VAL A 265 10.66 -13.27 -9.96
N ILE A 266 10.97 -13.26 -8.67
CA ILE A 266 11.33 -12.04 -7.93
C ILE A 266 12.57 -11.37 -8.55
N VAL A 267 13.63 -12.13 -8.80
CA VAL A 267 14.88 -11.61 -9.38
C VAL A 267 14.65 -11.04 -10.79
N ILE A 268 13.89 -11.73 -11.63
CA ILE A 268 13.58 -11.26 -12.99
C ILE A 268 12.72 -9.99 -12.91
N ALA A 269 11.71 -9.96 -12.04
CA ALA A 269 10.85 -8.79 -11.86
C ALA A 269 11.65 -7.56 -11.36
N THR A 270 12.56 -7.74 -10.41
CA THR A 270 13.36 -6.63 -9.88
C THR A 270 14.36 -6.08 -10.90
N PHE A 271 15.04 -6.94 -11.67
CA PHE A 271 15.90 -6.47 -12.75
C PHE A 271 15.10 -5.87 -13.91
N GLY A 272 13.92 -6.41 -14.21
CA GLY A 272 12.99 -5.82 -15.18
C GLY A 272 12.57 -4.41 -14.74
N ALA A 273 12.18 -4.22 -13.47
CA ALA A 273 11.88 -2.92 -12.91
C ALA A 273 13.10 -1.96 -13.00
N SER A 274 14.31 -2.43 -12.67
CA SER A 274 15.53 -1.64 -12.80
C SER A 274 15.76 -1.20 -14.24
N LEU A 275 15.59 -2.10 -15.21
CA LEU A 275 15.76 -1.83 -16.64
C LEU A 275 14.74 -0.81 -17.14
N PHE A 276 13.46 -0.97 -16.77
CA PHE A 276 12.43 -0.02 -17.21
C PHE A 276 12.53 1.33 -16.50
N ALA A 277 13.04 1.39 -15.25
CA ALA A 277 13.41 2.63 -14.60
C ALA A 277 14.52 3.36 -15.37
N LEU A 278 15.55 2.64 -15.86
CA LEU A 278 16.58 3.19 -16.71
C LEU A 278 16.01 3.76 -18.04
N PHE A 279 15.12 3.03 -18.68
CA PHE A 279 14.46 3.50 -19.90
C PHE A 279 13.53 4.70 -19.64
N ALA A 280 12.90 4.79 -18.47
CA ALA A 280 12.13 5.97 -18.07
C ALA A 280 13.05 7.21 -17.94
N ILE A 281 14.26 7.06 -17.37
CA ILE A 281 15.26 8.13 -17.33
C ILE A 281 15.64 8.58 -18.75
N ILE A 282 15.95 7.63 -19.63
CA ILE A 282 16.38 7.90 -21.02
C ILE A 282 15.25 8.65 -21.76
N SER A 283 14.01 8.24 -21.62
CA SER A 283 12.85 8.82 -22.30
C SER A 283 12.33 10.12 -21.67
N SER A 284 12.86 10.53 -20.50
CA SER A 284 12.46 11.77 -19.82
C SER A 284 12.96 13.05 -20.51
N GLY A 285 13.83 12.92 -21.52
CA GLY A 285 14.40 14.04 -22.29
C GLY A 285 15.52 14.82 -21.59
N GLN A 286 15.92 14.39 -20.39
CA GLN A 286 17.05 15.01 -19.66
C GLN A 286 18.41 14.34 -19.93
N MET A 287 18.44 13.22 -20.64
CA MET A 287 19.68 12.61 -21.12
C MET A 287 19.92 12.98 -22.58
N TYR A 288 21.11 13.47 -22.87
CA TYR A 288 21.58 13.75 -24.25
C TYR A 288 21.73 12.41 -25.02
N LEU A 289 20.63 11.92 -25.58
CA LEU A 289 20.65 10.84 -26.55
C LEU A 289 20.14 11.39 -27.89
N PRO A 290 20.85 11.18 -29.02
CA PRO A 290 20.33 11.58 -30.31
C PRO A 290 19.15 10.73 -30.73
N GLY A 291 18.00 11.37 -31.03
CA GLY A 291 16.83 10.73 -31.61
C GLY A 291 15.48 11.02 -30.90
N GLU A 292 14.41 10.65 -31.56
CA GLU A 292 13.02 10.91 -31.11
C GLU A 292 12.64 10.19 -29.80
N LEU A 293 13.38 9.14 -29.41
CA LEU A 293 13.16 8.43 -28.13
C LEU A 293 13.39 9.33 -26.91
N ALA A 294 14.30 10.29 -27.01
CA ALA A 294 14.68 11.16 -25.89
C ALA A 294 13.65 12.25 -25.55
N THR A 295 12.69 12.51 -26.42
CA THR A 295 11.74 13.63 -26.30
C THR A 295 10.28 13.23 -26.25
N SER A 296 9.96 11.96 -26.43
CA SER A 296 8.57 11.49 -26.49
C SER A 296 8.03 11.08 -25.13
N LYS A 297 7.14 11.89 -24.55
CA LYS A 297 6.39 11.54 -23.34
C LYS A 297 5.66 10.19 -23.44
N THR A 298 5.33 9.74 -24.65
CA THR A 298 4.68 8.43 -24.89
C THR A 298 5.57 7.28 -24.44
N TRP A 299 6.86 7.30 -24.76
CA TRP A 299 7.79 6.25 -24.33
C TRP A 299 7.98 6.25 -22.83
N PHE A 300 8.00 7.42 -22.20
CA PHE A 300 8.02 7.54 -20.75
C PHE A 300 6.82 6.81 -20.10
N PHE A 301 5.60 7.04 -20.61
CA PHE A 301 4.39 6.36 -20.10
C PHE A 301 4.48 4.84 -20.30
N ILE A 302 4.96 4.37 -21.45
CA ILE A 302 5.12 2.94 -21.73
C ILE A 302 6.10 2.32 -20.72
N PHE A 303 7.26 2.91 -20.52
CA PHE A 303 8.28 2.40 -19.61
C PHE A 303 7.81 2.47 -18.13
N LEU A 304 7.05 3.49 -17.77
CA LEU A 304 6.42 3.56 -16.46
C LEU A 304 5.42 2.41 -16.22
N ILE A 305 4.60 2.09 -17.21
CA ILE A 305 3.66 0.96 -17.13
C ILE A 305 4.44 -0.36 -16.95
N LEU A 306 5.46 -0.60 -17.77
CA LEU A 306 6.29 -1.81 -17.69
C LEU A 306 7.05 -1.90 -16.37
N PHE A 307 7.58 -0.76 -15.88
CA PHE A 307 8.17 -0.66 -14.55
C PHE A 307 7.17 -1.05 -13.46
N SER A 308 5.97 -0.49 -13.52
CA SER A 308 4.92 -0.75 -12.54
C SER A 308 4.50 -2.22 -12.54
N CYS A 309 4.36 -2.82 -13.73
CA CYS A 309 4.05 -4.25 -13.87
C CYS A 309 5.08 -5.14 -13.19
N CYS A 310 6.34 -4.77 -13.23
CA CYS A 310 7.42 -5.51 -12.58
C CYS A 310 7.53 -5.21 -11.07
N SER A 311 7.28 -3.96 -10.67
CA SER A 311 7.52 -3.47 -9.30
C SER A 311 6.36 -3.78 -8.35
N LEU A 312 5.12 -3.44 -8.69
CA LEU A 312 4.02 -3.47 -7.71
C LEU A 312 3.61 -4.88 -7.22
N PRO A 313 3.77 -5.98 -7.96
CA PRO A 313 3.50 -7.32 -7.42
C PRO A 313 4.49 -7.78 -6.35
N MET A 314 5.59 -7.07 -6.14
CA MET A 314 6.69 -7.50 -5.27
C MET A 314 6.27 -7.77 -3.83
N PHE A 315 5.37 -6.98 -3.23
CA PHE A 315 4.91 -7.22 -1.86
C PHE A 315 4.25 -8.60 -1.72
N SER A 316 3.33 -8.93 -2.63
CA SER A 316 2.65 -10.22 -2.65
C SER A 316 3.61 -11.38 -2.92
N LEU A 317 4.58 -11.18 -3.83
CA LEU A 317 5.64 -12.17 -4.11
C LEU A 317 6.53 -12.43 -2.89
N ILE A 318 6.90 -11.38 -2.15
CA ILE A 318 7.71 -11.47 -0.92
C ILE A 318 6.96 -12.23 0.16
N CYS A 319 5.66 -11.96 0.35
CA CYS A 319 4.82 -12.69 1.29
C CYS A 319 4.72 -14.17 0.90
N ALA A 320 4.40 -14.46 -0.36
CA ALA A 320 4.29 -15.81 -0.86
C ALA A 320 5.63 -16.57 -0.75
N HIS A 321 6.77 -15.93 -1.12
CA HIS A 321 8.10 -16.51 -0.93
C HIS A 321 8.41 -16.82 0.55
N THR A 322 7.99 -15.94 1.46
CA THR A 322 8.20 -16.19 2.89
C THR A 322 7.40 -17.40 3.36
N ASN A 323 6.16 -17.54 2.86
CA ASN A 323 5.28 -18.66 3.18
C ASN A 323 5.81 -20.01 2.67
N ASP A 324 6.66 -20.04 1.63
CA ASP A 324 7.31 -21.28 1.16
C ASP A 324 8.14 -21.97 2.25
N TYR A 325 8.62 -21.22 3.24
CA TYR A 325 9.55 -21.70 4.27
C TYR A 325 8.92 -21.89 5.65
N ILE A 326 7.63 -21.72 5.79
CA ILE A 326 6.93 -21.76 7.07
C ILE A 326 5.68 -22.65 6.99
N PRO A 327 5.24 -23.26 8.09
CA PRO A 327 4.00 -23.99 8.14
C PRO A 327 2.81 -23.01 8.07
N LYS A 328 1.68 -23.51 7.56
CA LYS A 328 0.47 -22.74 7.26
C LYS A 328 -0.08 -21.96 8.46
N GLU A 329 0.01 -22.55 9.65
CA GLU A 329 -0.43 -21.98 10.93
C GLU A 329 0.30 -20.66 11.28
N LYS A 330 1.50 -20.47 10.71
CA LYS A 330 2.33 -19.28 10.95
C LYS A 330 2.22 -18.22 9.84
N PHE A 331 1.45 -18.43 8.77
CA PHE A 331 1.35 -17.49 7.63
C PHE A 331 0.93 -16.08 8.06
N VAL A 332 -0.06 -15.96 8.93
CA VAL A 332 -0.53 -14.66 9.43
C VAL A 332 0.55 -13.98 10.29
N ALA A 333 1.20 -14.74 11.16
CA ALA A 333 2.25 -14.19 12.02
C ALA A 333 3.49 -13.73 11.21
N ALA A 334 3.88 -14.50 10.19
CA ALA A 334 4.98 -14.13 9.30
C ALA A 334 4.62 -12.94 8.41
N GLY A 335 3.40 -12.91 7.85
CA GLY A 335 2.93 -11.76 7.10
C GLY A 335 2.92 -10.48 7.92
N ALA A 336 2.54 -10.55 9.21
CA ALA A 336 2.65 -9.41 10.12
C ALA A 336 4.11 -8.98 10.34
N GLY A 337 5.06 -9.91 10.42
CA GLY A 337 6.49 -9.64 10.51
C GLY A 337 7.05 -9.00 9.22
N ILE A 338 6.64 -9.49 8.06
CA ILE A 338 6.97 -8.90 6.75
C ILE A 338 6.42 -7.48 6.64
N GLN A 339 5.15 -7.26 7.04
CA GLN A 339 4.53 -5.93 7.04
C GLN A 339 5.26 -4.95 7.96
N PHE A 340 5.68 -5.41 9.15
CA PHE A 340 6.47 -4.60 10.06
C PHE A 340 7.81 -4.21 9.43
N THR A 341 8.53 -5.15 8.81
CA THR A 341 9.81 -4.90 8.13
C THR A 341 9.65 -3.97 6.93
N PHE A 342 8.60 -4.16 6.14
CA PHE A 342 8.20 -3.25 5.07
C PHE A 342 7.97 -1.82 5.60
N GLY A 343 7.25 -1.68 6.72
CA GLY A 343 7.00 -0.40 7.37
C GLY A 343 8.27 0.33 7.78
N LEU A 344 9.27 -0.40 8.32
CA LEU A 344 10.59 0.17 8.64
C LEU A 344 11.27 0.76 7.39
N GLY A 345 11.25 0.04 6.27
CA GLY A 345 11.77 0.55 5.00
C GLY A 345 10.97 1.77 4.51
N ALA A 346 9.65 1.70 4.59
CA ALA A 346 8.76 2.73 4.09
C ALA A 346 8.94 4.10 4.79
N MET A 347 9.29 4.11 6.06
CA MET A 347 9.58 5.36 6.78
C MET A 347 10.75 6.14 6.19
N SER A 348 11.74 5.45 5.64
CA SER A 348 12.96 6.08 5.11
C SER A 348 12.88 6.44 3.63
N GLY A 349 12.00 5.77 2.86
CA GLY A 349 11.99 5.84 1.40
C GLY A 349 11.86 7.22 0.80
N PRO A 350 10.82 8.02 1.13
CA PRO A 350 10.66 9.34 0.54
C PRO A 350 11.82 10.29 0.87
N PHE A 351 12.35 10.23 2.10
CA PHE A 351 13.50 11.03 2.49
C PHE A 351 14.76 10.64 1.72
N LEU A 352 15.10 9.35 1.68
CA LEU A 352 16.27 8.86 0.93
C LEU A 352 16.15 9.17 -0.57
N CYS A 353 14.98 8.97 -1.17
CA CYS A 353 14.73 9.27 -2.56
C CYS A 353 14.94 10.77 -2.85
N SER A 354 14.51 11.65 -1.96
CA SER A 354 14.71 13.09 -2.11
C SER A 354 16.21 13.48 -2.10
N ILE A 355 17.05 12.74 -1.37
CA ILE A 355 18.51 12.93 -1.41
C ILE A 355 19.06 12.57 -2.80
N PHE A 356 18.63 11.44 -3.38
CA PHE A 356 19.01 11.07 -4.75
C PHE A 356 18.57 12.13 -5.76
N MET A 357 17.35 12.68 -5.60
CA MET A 357 16.86 13.77 -6.46
C MET A 357 17.67 15.07 -6.28
N ASN A 358 18.16 15.36 -5.09
CA ASN A 358 19.04 16.51 -4.87
C ASN A 358 20.42 16.35 -5.55
N ILE A 359 20.97 15.13 -5.57
CA ILE A 359 22.30 14.87 -6.12
C ILE A 359 22.27 14.76 -7.65
N VAL A 360 21.27 14.08 -8.21
CA VAL A 360 21.19 13.71 -9.64
C VAL A 360 20.21 14.60 -10.41
N GLY A 361 19.45 15.47 -9.72
CA GLY A 361 18.32 16.19 -10.29
C GLY A 361 17.04 15.33 -10.26
N SER A 362 15.98 15.78 -10.94
CA SER A 362 14.68 15.09 -10.92
C SER A 362 14.77 13.60 -11.27
N ASN A 363 15.64 13.21 -12.19
CA ASN A 363 15.88 11.81 -12.55
C ASN A 363 16.45 10.95 -11.41
N GLY A 364 16.97 11.56 -10.34
CA GLY A 364 17.35 10.87 -9.11
C GLY A 364 16.22 10.03 -8.54
N PHE A 365 14.96 10.36 -8.84
CA PHE A 365 13.80 9.53 -8.51
C PHE A 365 13.89 8.11 -9.12
N PHE A 366 14.07 8.01 -10.42
CA PHE A 366 14.20 6.71 -11.08
C PHE A 366 15.54 6.03 -10.81
N VAL A 367 16.64 6.79 -10.60
CA VAL A 367 17.94 6.25 -10.17
C VAL A 367 17.80 5.55 -8.81
N PHE A 368 17.08 6.15 -7.88
CA PHE A 368 16.77 5.56 -6.58
C PHE A 368 15.97 4.24 -6.72
N LEU A 369 14.91 4.25 -7.53
CA LEU A 369 14.09 3.07 -7.78
C LEU A 369 14.91 1.95 -8.43
N LEU A 370 15.71 2.25 -9.44
CA LEU A 370 16.63 1.33 -10.10
C LEU A 370 17.60 0.71 -9.09
N PHE A 371 18.25 1.55 -8.28
CA PHE A 371 19.25 1.12 -7.31
C PHE A 371 18.69 0.11 -6.31
N PHE A 372 17.58 0.43 -5.67
CA PHE A 372 17.00 -0.46 -4.65
C PHE A 372 16.40 -1.74 -5.24
N HIS A 373 15.81 -1.71 -6.45
CA HIS A 373 15.38 -2.93 -7.14
C HIS A 373 16.59 -3.82 -7.50
N ALA A 374 17.68 -3.22 -8.00
CA ALA A 374 18.89 -3.97 -8.29
C ALA A 374 19.48 -4.63 -7.05
N LEU A 375 19.46 -3.96 -5.89
CA LEU A 375 19.90 -4.54 -4.61
C LEU A 375 19.07 -5.78 -4.24
N ILE A 376 17.74 -5.73 -4.39
CA ILE A 376 16.89 -6.91 -4.15
C ILE A 376 17.28 -8.04 -5.11
N GLY A 377 17.46 -7.75 -6.40
CA GLY A 377 17.83 -8.74 -7.41
C GLY A 377 19.20 -9.39 -7.12
N ILE A 378 20.22 -8.57 -6.80
CA ILE A 378 21.57 -9.06 -6.45
C ILE A 378 21.54 -9.94 -5.20
N PHE A 379 20.83 -9.47 -4.17
CA PHE A 379 20.67 -10.26 -2.95
C PHE A 379 19.90 -11.56 -3.22
N GLY A 380 18.90 -11.54 -4.10
CA GLY A 380 18.18 -12.72 -4.55
C GLY A 380 19.09 -13.75 -5.22
N ILE A 381 19.95 -13.33 -6.16
CA ILE A 381 20.95 -14.20 -6.81
C ILE A 381 21.89 -14.81 -5.76
N TYR A 382 22.38 -14.01 -4.83
CA TYR A 382 23.22 -14.51 -3.73
C TYR A 382 22.48 -15.59 -2.92
N ARG A 383 21.23 -15.34 -2.53
CA ARG A 383 20.44 -16.29 -1.71
C ARG A 383 20.10 -17.57 -2.47
N MET A 384 19.90 -17.52 -3.79
CA MET A 384 19.69 -18.70 -4.62
C MET A 384 20.92 -19.63 -4.65
N ARG A 385 22.14 -19.09 -4.52
CA ARG A 385 23.38 -19.87 -4.44
C ARG A 385 23.58 -20.50 -3.05
N VAL A 386 23.05 -19.88 -1.99
CA VAL A 386 23.25 -20.33 -0.59
C VAL A 386 22.22 -21.37 -0.16
N ARG A 387 20.99 -21.32 -0.66
CA ARG A 387 19.90 -22.20 -0.24
C ARG A 387 19.11 -22.68 -1.45
N GLN A 388 18.72 -23.95 -1.46
CA GLN A 388 17.85 -24.50 -2.51
C GLN A 388 16.41 -23.97 -2.38
N SER A 389 15.63 -24.03 -3.47
CA SER A 389 14.20 -23.74 -3.44
C SER A 389 13.46 -24.80 -2.62
N VAL A 390 12.43 -24.36 -1.95
CA VAL A 390 11.47 -25.23 -1.28
C VAL A 390 10.17 -25.17 -2.08
N ASP A 391 9.62 -26.32 -2.39
CA ASP A 391 8.28 -26.43 -2.96
C ASP A 391 7.30 -26.68 -1.80
N ASN A 392 6.44 -25.72 -1.55
CA ASN A 392 5.41 -25.82 -0.52
C ASN A 392 4.03 -25.71 -1.18
N PRO A 393 3.31 -26.83 -1.37
CA PRO A 393 2.03 -26.85 -2.07
C PRO A 393 0.94 -26.03 -1.36
N ASP A 394 1.10 -25.73 -0.07
CA ASP A 394 0.18 -24.87 0.69
C ASP A 394 0.42 -23.37 0.44
N SER A 395 1.58 -23.01 -0.10
CA SER A 395 1.98 -21.63 -0.36
C SER A 395 1.63 -21.23 -1.81
N GLN A 396 0.43 -20.73 -2.02
CA GLN A 396 0.02 -20.15 -3.30
C GLN A 396 0.17 -18.63 -3.28
N PHE A 397 0.39 -18.03 -4.45
CA PHE A 397 0.38 -16.58 -4.58
C PHE A 397 -1.02 -16.03 -4.33
N VAL A 398 -1.10 -15.04 -3.46
CA VAL A 398 -2.32 -14.27 -3.23
C VAL A 398 -2.00 -12.79 -3.37
N ALA A 399 -2.69 -12.13 -4.28
CA ALA A 399 -2.57 -10.69 -4.45
C ALA A 399 -3.04 -9.98 -3.19
N MET A 400 -2.17 -9.14 -2.61
CA MET A 400 -2.46 -8.38 -1.40
C MET A 400 -1.96 -6.94 -1.56
N PRO A 401 -2.69 -5.94 -1.04
CA PRO A 401 -2.18 -4.57 -1.02
C PRO A 401 -1.05 -4.47 0.01
N SER A 402 -0.03 -3.68 -0.28
CA SER A 402 1.07 -3.46 0.67
C SER A 402 0.66 -2.68 1.93
N THR A 403 -0.52 -2.08 1.91
CA THR A 403 -1.14 -1.43 3.08
C THR A 403 -1.96 -2.40 3.93
N ILE A 404 -1.96 -3.70 3.60
CA ILE A 404 -2.71 -4.71 4.34
C ILE A 404 -2.25 -4.75 5.80
N THR A 405 -3.20 -4.81 6.73
CA THR A 405 -2.89 -4.98 8.15
C THR A 405 -2.86 -6.47 8.52
N PRO A 406 -2.36 -6.83 9.72
CA PRO A 406 -2.42 -8.21 10.17
C PRO A 406 -3.85 -8.82 10.13
N ALA A 407 -4.89 -8.01 10.40
CA ALA A 407 -6.28 -8.45 10.29
C ALA A 407 -6.70 -8.75 8.83
N GLY A 408 -6.14 -8.02 7.87
CA GLY A 408 -6.37 -8.26 6.45
C GLY A 408 -5.62 -9.47 5.92
N ILE A 409 -4.46 -9.82 6.49
CA ILE A 409 -3.70 -11.02 6.10
C ILE A 409 -4.53 -12.29 6.38
N GLU A 410 -5.37 -12.30 7.38
CA GLU A 410 -6.31 -13.41 7.64
C GLU A 410 -7.32 -13.63 6.49
N LEU A 411 -7.56 -12.62 5.64
CA LEU A 411 -8.39 -12.78 4.43
C LEU A 411 -7.68 -13.58 3.32
N ASN A 412 -6.41 -13.87 3.48
CA ASN A 412 -5.69 -14.73 2.55
C ASN A 412 -6.27 -16.15 2.58
N PRO A 413 -6.76 -16.69 1.45
CA PRO A 413 -7.38 -18.02 1.40
C PRO A 413 -6.42 -19.18 1.72
N THR A 414 -5.10 -18.94 1.69
CA THR A 414 -4.10 -19.97 2.03
C THR A 414 -3.81 -20.05 3.53
N THR A 415 -4.34 -19.14 4.35
CA THR A 415 -4.21 -19.22 5.82
C THR A 415 -5.10 -20.32 6.39
N GLU A 416 -4.90 -20.67 7.68
CA GLU A 416 -5.78 -21.60 8.37
C GLU A 416 -7.25 -21.20 8.29
N PRO A 417 -8.17 -22.17 8.34
CA PRO A 417 -9.61 -21.91 8.45
C PRO A 417 -9.92 -21.02 9.67
N ILE A 418 -10.75 -20.00 9.44
CA ILE A 418 -11.33 -19.25 10.54
C ILE A 418 -12.24 -20.25 11.31
N GLU A 419 -11.95 -20.47 12.59
CA GLU A 419 -12.86 -21.26 13.43
C GLU A 419 -14.23 -20.58 13.43
N GLU A 420 -15.23 -21.28 12.91
CA GLU A 420 -16.62 -20.83 13.07
C GLU A 420 -16.93 -20.78 14.59
N PRO A 421 -17.57 -19.72 15.08
CA PRO A 421 -17.97 -19.67 16.47
C PRO A 421 -18.81 -20.93 16.74
N LYS A 422 -18.37 -21.75 17.71
CA LYS A 422 -19.15 -22.91 18.16
C LYS A 422 -20.56 -22.41 18.42
N LYS A 423 -21.58 -22.97 17.71
CA LYS A 423 -22.97 -22.72 18.04
C LYS A 423 -23.10 -22.98 19.53
N PRO A 424 -23.82 -22.11 20.29
CA PRO A 424 -24.11 -22.41 21.66
C PRO A 424 -24.71 -23.83 21.70
N GLU A 425 -24.15 -24.72 22.50
CA GLU A 425 -24.78 -26.02 22.76
C GLU A 425 -26.24 -25.74 23.14
N GLU A 426 -27.16 -26.26 22.34
CA GLU A 426 -28.58 -26.24 22.70
C GLU A 426 -28.70 -27.00 24.02
N ILE A 427 -28.91 -26.28 25.12
CA ILE A 427 -29.21 -26.87 26.41
C ILE A 427 -30.48 -27.72 26.17
N PRO A 428 -30.41 -29.04 26.32
CA PRO A 428 -31.60 -29.85 26.12
C PRO A 428 -32.69 -29.36 27.09
N PRO A 429 -33.94 -29.29 26.64
CA PRO A 429 -35.03 -28.84 27.51
C PRO A 429 -35.05 -29.68 28.78
N ALA A 430 -35.08 -28.99 29.93
CA ALA A 430 -35.15 -29.64 31.21
C ALA A 430 -36.35 -30.61 31.19
N THR A 431 -36.08 -31.90 31.27
CA THR A 431 -37.10 -32.93 31.48
C THR A 431 -37.75 -32.65 32.82
N ASN A 432 -39.00 -32.15 32.78
CA ASN A 432 -39.83 -32.06 33.96
C ASN A 432 -39.96 -33.46 34.55
N LEU A 433 -39.37 -33.68 35.74
CA LEU A 433 -39.75 -34.74 36.67
C LEU A 433 -40.78 -34.21 37.61
#